data_2e1abeae7b299f8fa15abeef242991d2
#
_entry.id   2e1abeae7b299f8fa15abeef242991d2
#
_cell.length_a   1.000
_cell.length_b   1.000
_cell.length_c   1.000
_cell.angle_alpha   90.00
_cell.angle_beta   90.00
_cell.angle_gamma   90.00
#
_symmetry.space_group_name_H-M   'P 1'
#
loop_
_entity.id
_entity.type
_entity.pdbx_description
1 polymer ?
#
loop_
_entity_poly.entity_id
_entity_poly.type
_entity_poly.pdbx_seq_one_letter_code
_entity_poly.pdbx_strand_id
1 'polypeptide(L)'
;MRKEYIEAGKIVTTHGVRGEVKLYPWCDDPEMFLDIETIYLDAKGQKPLALEGVRFAKNMPLLKIEGVNSIDEAAKLRDKIIYIHRD
;
A
#
# COMPACT_ATOMS: atom_id res chain seq x y z
N MET A 1 -25.20 -1.47 1.46
CA MET A 1 -24.46 -1.94 0.28
C MET A 1 -23.02 -2.29 0.66
N ARG A 2 -22.57 -3.48 0.31
CA ARG A 2 -21.21 -3.89 0.62
C ARG A 2 -20.21 -3.29 -0.37
N LYS A 3 -19.12 -2.80 0.15
CA LYS A 3 -18.00 -2.34 -0.70
C LYS A 3 -17.08 -3.54 -0.95
N GLU A 4 -16.75 -3.78 -2.20
CA GLU A 4 -15.79 -4.83 -2.55
C GLU A 4 -14.37 -4.43 -2.18
N TYR A 5 -14.08 -3.15 -2.23
CA TYR A 5 -12.76 -2.59 -1.92
C TYR A 5 -12.90 -1.65 -0.76
N ILE A 6 -12.03 -1.80 0.23
CA ILE A 6 -12.08 -0.98 1.43
C ILE A 6 -10.77 -0.20 1.57
N GLU A 7 -10.86 0.97 2.19
CA GLU A 7 -9.69 1.79 2.46
C GLU A 7 -8.83 1.10 3.51
N ALA A 8 -7.57 0.85 3.17
CA ALA A 8 -6.65 0.16 4.06
C ALA A 8 -5.69 1.12 4.74
N GLY A 9 -5.42 2.26 4.11
CA GLY A 9 -4.50 3.22 4.67
C GLY A 9 -4.09 4.25 3.65
N LYS A 10 -3.13 5.08 4.01
CA LYS A 10 -2.65 6.17 3.17
C LYS A 10 -1.13 6.12 3.09
N ILE A 11 -0.61 6.29 1.89
CA ILE A 11 0.83 6.40 1.70
C ILE A 11 1.27 7.79 2.18
N VAL A 12 2.12 7.83 3.20
CA VAL A 12 2.52 9.09 3.81
C VAL A 12 3.86 9.60 3.31
N THR A 13 4.77 8.71 2.93
CA THR A 13 6.07 9.11 2.43
C THR A 13 6.75 7.94 1.75
N THR A 14 7.88 8.23 1.09
CA THR A 14 8.73 7.19 0.54
C THR A 14 9.71 6.72 1.61
N HIS A 15 10.30 5.54 1.40
CA HIS A 15 11.29 4.98 2.31
C HIS A 15 12.41 4.32 1.53
N GLY A 16 13.62 4.86 1.68
CA GLY A 16 14.80 4.30 1.04
C GLY A 16 14.86 4.53 -0.45
N VAL A 17 15.96 4.11 -1.05
CA VAL A 17 16.24 4.37 -2.47
C VAL A 17 15.60 3.34 -3.40
N ARG A 18 15.07 2.26 -2.86
CA ARG A 18 14.48 1.18 -3.67
C ARG A 18 13.05 1.46 -4.08
N GLY A 19 12.46 2.54 -3.60
CA GLY A 19 11.09 2.87 -3.96
C GLY A 19 10.05 2.29 -3.03
N GLU A 20 10.42 1.91 -1.82
CA GLU A 20 9.45 1.48 -0.84
C GLU A 20 8.63 2.68 -0.37
N VAL A 21 7.38 2.43 -0.01
CA VAL A 21 6.49 3.47 0.49
C VAL A 21 6.05 3.12 1.91
N LYS A 22 5.95 4.14 2.74
CA LYS A 22 5.48 3.98 4.12
C LYS A 22 3.98 4.23 4.15
N LEU A 23 3.25 3.28 4.69
CA LEU A 23 1.80 3.35 4.76
C LEU A 23 1.35 3.64 6.19
N TYR A 24 0.41 4.56 6.34
CA TYR A 24 -0.27 4.76 7.60
C TYR A 24 -1.51 3.87 7.57
N PRO A 25 -1.51 2.76 8.33
CA PRO A 25 -2.63 1.82 8.26
C PRO A 25 -3.85 2.35 9.02
N TRP A 26 -5.03 2.15 8.43
CA TRP A 26 -6.29 2.52 9.06
C TRP A 26 -7.00 1.33 9.67
N CYS A 27 -6.37 0.17 9.62
CA CYS A 27 -6.91 -1.05 10.22
C CYS A 27 -6.28 -1.29 11.59
N ASP A 28 -6.96 -2.08 12.42
CA ASP A 28 -6.47 -2.38 13.75
C ASP A 28 -5.29 -3.33 13.77
N ASP A 29 -5.14 -4.11 12.72
CA ASP A 29 -4.09 -5.11 12.62
C ASP A 29 -3.27 -4.93 11.33
N PRO A 30 -2.18 -4.14 11.39
CA PRO A 30 -1.36 -3.93 10.19
C PRO A 30 -0.68 -5.19 9.68
N GLU A 31 -0.59 -6.24 10.49
CA GLU A 31 0.03 -7.48 10.05
C GLU A 31 -0.75 -8.15 8.92
N MET A 32 -2.00 -7.76 8.70
CA MET A 32 -2.77 -8.27 7.58
C MET A 32 -2.10 -7.98 6.23
N PHE A 33 -1.27 -6.95 6.16
CA PHE A 33 -0.57 -6.62 4.93
C PHE A 33 0.44 -7.68 4.50
N LEU A 34 0.88 -8.53 5.43
CA LEU A 34 1.78 -9.64 5.09
C LEU A 34 1.10 -10.69 4.20
N ASP A 35 -0.22 -10.76 4.26
CA ASP A 35 -0.99 -11.72 3.47
C ASP A 35 -1.58 -11.12 2.21
N ILE A 36 -1.36 -9.82 1.98
CA ILE A 36 -1.91 -9.12 0.82
C ILE A 36 -0.88 -9.09 -0.28
N GLU A 37 -1.25 -9.54 -1.48
CA GLU A 37 -0.38 -9.55 -2.64
C GLU A 37 -0.66 -8.41 -3.61
N THR A 38 -1.86 -7.84 -3.54
CA THR A 38 -2.28 -6.77 -4.44
C THR A 38 -3.02 -5.69 -3.66
N ILE A 39 -2.69 -4.45 -3.97
CA ILE A 39 -3.39 -3.28 -3.44
C ILE A 39 -3.97 -2.50 -4.61
N TYR A 40 -4.86 -1.57 -4.31
CA TYR A 40 -5.54 -0.78 -5.33
C TYR A 40 -5.47 0.69 -4.98
N LEU A 41 -5.41 1.54 -5.99
CA LEU A 41 -5.39 2.98 -5.79
C LEU A 41 -6.77 3.61 -5.92
N ASP A 42 -7.79 2.81 -6.19
CA ASP A 42 -9.15 3.31 -6.34
C ASP A 42 -10.15 2.38 -5.68
N ALA A 43 -11.33 2.92 -5.41
CA ALA A 43 -12.38 2.18 -4.71
C ALA A 43 -13.06 1.14 -5.59
N LYS A 44 -12.79 1.14 -6.89
CA LYS A 44 -13.41 0.19 -7.84
C LYS A 44 -12.45 -0.92 -8.26
N GLY A 45 -11.22 -0.90 -7.75
CA GLY A 45 -10.24 -1.92 -8.10
C GLY A 45 -9.73 -1.85 -9.52
N GLN A 46 -9.79 -0.69 -10.14
CA GLN A 46 -9.37 -0.53 -11.53
C GLN A 46 -7.88 -0.27 -11.68
N LYS A 47 -7.19 0.06 -10.57
CA LYS A 47 -5.77 0.36 -10.60
C LYS A 47 -5.02 -0.57 -9.63
N PRO A 48 -4.87 -1.83 -9.99
CA PRO A 48 -4.17 -2.79 -9.13
C PRO A 48 -2.67 -2.54 -9.14
N LEU A 49 -2.05 -2.75 -7.99
CA LEU A 49 -0.61 -2.70 -7.84
C LEU A 49 -0.17 -3.96 -7.10
N ALA A 50 0.71 -4.73 -7.70
CA ALA A 50 1.23 -5.93 -7.07
C ALA A 50 2.30 -5.55 -6.04
N LEU A 51 2.29 -6.22 -4.90
CA LEU A 51 3.29 -6.01 -3.87
C LEU A 51 4.41 -7.04 -4.03
N GLU A 52 5.64 -6.55 -4.08
CA GLU A 52 6.82 -7.43 -4.09
C GLU A 52 7.20 -7.87 -2.69
N GLY A 53 6.88 -7.06 -1.71
CA GLY A 53 7.18 -7.39 -0.33
C GLY A 53 6.59 -6.38 0.63
N VAL A 54 6.46 -6.82 1.87
CA VAL A 54 5.95 -5.99 2.96
C VAL A 54 6.85 -6.22 4.16
N ARG A 55 7.25 -5.13 4.81
CA ARG A 55 7.97 -5.24 6.08
C ARG A 55 7.50 -4.11 6.99
N PHE A 56 7.86 -4.20 8.25
CA PHE A 56 7.40 -3.22 9.23
C PHE A 56 8.59 -2.45 9.81
N ALA A 57 8.37 -1.14 10.00
CA ALA A 57 9.29 -0.29 10.71
C ALA A 57 8.48 0.48 11.73
N LYS A 58 8.73 0.25 13.02
CA LYS A 58 8.02 0.94 14.11
C LYS A 58 6.50 0.80 13.98
N ASN A 59 6.05 -0.41 13.68
CA ASN A 59 4.63 -0.75 13.54
C ASN A 59 3.96 -0.15 12.31
N MET A 60 4.73 0.42 11.38
CA MET A 60 4.18 0.93 10.14
C MET A 60 4.62 0.06 8.97
N PRO A 61 3.68 -0.38 8.12
CA PRO A 61 4.05 -1.19 6.97
C PRO A 61 4.87 -0.39 5.96
N LEU A 62 5.89 -1.03 5.43
CA LEU A 62 6.67 -0.52 4.31
C LEU A 62 6.36 -1.44 3.14
N LEU A 63 5.81 -0.87 2.08
CA LEU A 63 5.37 -1.64 0.92
C LEU A 63 6.33 -1.46 -0.23
N LYS A 64 6.83 -2.57 -0.78
CA LYS A 64 7.58 -2.54 -2.03
C LYS A 64 6.61 -2.94 -3.13
N ILE A 65 6.34 -2.01 -4.03
CA ILE A 65 5.36 -2.20 -5.09
C ILE A 65 6.09 -2.56 -6.38
N GLU A 66 5.56 -3.56 -7.07
CA GLU A 66 6.13 -3.99 -8.34
C GLU A 66 6.09 -2.85 -9.35
N GLY A 67 7.21 -2.62 -10.02
CA GLY A 67 7.31 -1.55 -11.00
C GLY A 67 7.73 -0.21 -10.42
N VAL A 68 7.75 -0.08 -9.09
CA VAL A 68 8.17 1.15 -8.41
C VAL A 68 9.57 0.90 -7.84
N ASN A 69 10.59 1.34 -8.55
CA ASN A 69 11.98 1.00 -8.25
C ASN A 69 12.85 2.18 -7.87
N SER A 70 12.27 3.37 -7.75
CA SER A 70 13.04 4.57 -7.41
C SER A 70 12.22 5.47 -6.48
N ILE A 71 12.91 6.38 -5.82
CA ILE A 71 12.25 7.37 -4.98
C ILE A 71 11.28 8.23 -5.79
N ASP A 72 11.68 8.59 -7.01
CA ASP A 72 10.83 9.43 -7.86
C ASP A 72 9.51 8.76 -8.20
N GLU A 73 9.56 7.47 -8.51
CA GLU A 73 8.34 6.73 -8.80
C GLU A 73 7.48 6.55 -7.56
N ALA A 74 8.13 6.27 -6.43
CA ALA A 74 7.41 6.11 -5.16
C ALA A 74 6.78 7.42 -4.71
N ALA A 75 7.44 8.55 -4.96
CA ALA A 75 6.93 9.85 -4.57
C ALA A 75 5.61 10.21 -5.26
N LYS A 76 5.37 9.63 -6.43
CA LYS A 76 4.11 9.85 -7.14
C LYS A 76 2.92 9.21 -6.43
N LEU A 77 3.18 8.27 -5.54
CA LEU A 77 2.14 7.60 -4.77
C LEU A 77 1.88 8.26 -3.42
N ARG A 78 2.66 9.27 -3.10
CA ARG A 78 2.52 9.99 -1.85
C ARG A 78 1.12 10.59 -1.72
N ASP A 79 0.54 10.48 -0.54
CA ASP A 79 -0.80 10.96 -0.23
C ASP A 79 -1.93 10.18 -0.92
N LYS A 80 -1.60 9.07 -1.59
CA LYS A 80 -2.63 8.21 -2.19
C LYS A 80 -3.22 7.29 -1.14
N ILE A 81 -4.53 7.09 -1.24
CA ILE A 81 -5.24 6.14 -0.38
C ILE A 81 -5.15 4.77 -1.01
N ILE A 82 -4.82 3.78 -0.19
CA ILE A 82 -4.68 2.41 -0.63
C ILE A 82 -5.94 1.65 -0.28
N TYR A 83 -6.46 0.91 -1.26
CA TYR A 83 -7.62 0.04 -1.08
C TYR A 83 -7.18 -1.40 -1.18
N ILE A 84 -7.91 -2.28 -0.50
CA ILE A 84 -7.70 -3.72 -0.60
C ILE A 84 -9.01 -4.38 -0.94
N HIS A 85 -8.92 -5.53 -1.61
CA HIS A 85 -10.10 -6.31 -1.88
C HIS A 85 -10.60 -6.93 -0.59
N ARG A 86 -11.90 -6.94 -0.42
CA ARG A 86 -12.53 -7.34 0.83
C ARG A 86 -12.26 -8.81 1.20
N ASP A 87 -12.12 -9.66 0.22
CA ASP A 87 -11.81 -11.07 0.46
C ASP A 87 -10.29 -11.25 0.77
#